data_00cb7fe6d6aab0989db64b89253cfb5f
#
_entry.id   00cb7fe6d6aab0989db64b89253cfb5f
#
_cell.length_a   1.000
_cell.length_b   1.000
_cell.length_c   1.000
_cell.angle_alpha   90.00
_cell.angle_beta   90.00
_cell.angle_gamma   90.00
#
_symmetry.space_group_name_H-M   'P 1'
#
loop_
_entity.id
_entity.type
_entity.pdbx_description
1 polymer ?
#
loop_
_entity_poly.entity_id
_entity_poly.type
_entity_poly.pdbx_seq_one_letter_code
_entity_poly.pdbx_strand_id
1 'polypeptide(L)'
;MLRIALVLFAFVLATAGTASAQTVRQVLQDFGLLGTWQTDCGLPPASNNFRTIYAGMPNGEVKRTYYDAPGKIYSEFILKRVSRIAADQILYEQAGNDDLQFVVLTKIGNRYRVFSNHSRAGKVYVQEGKYVKDSPGTHGKDTPWQTKCHD
;
A
#
# COMPACT_ATOMS: atom_id res chain seq x y z
N MET A 1 44.23 33.34 -50.32
CA MET A 1 43.43 32.10 -50.27
C MET A 1 42.99 31.89 -48.84
N LEU A 2 41.75 32.28 -48.53
CA LEU A 2 41.18 32.25 -47.16
C LEU A 2 40.34 30.97 -47.04
N ARG A 3 40.71 30.02 -46.19
CA ARG A 3 39.92 28.82 -45.91
C ARG A 3 38.98 29.09 -44.72
N ILE A 4 37.72 29.19 -45.01
CA ILE A 4 36.65 29.31 -44.03
C ILE A 4 36.33 27.89 -43.53
N ALA A 5 36.65 27.58 -42.26
CA ALA A 5 36.21 26.36 -41.60
C ALA A 5 34.83 26.55 -41.02
N LEU A 6 33.83 25.86 -41.59
CA LEU A 6 32.46 25.81 -41.10
C LEU A 6 32.37 24.85 -39.92
N VAL A 7 32.20 25.37 -38.70
CA VAL A 7 31.94 24.53 -37.49
C VAL A 7 30.45 24.31 -37.37
N LEU A 8 30.00 23.11 -37.72
CA LEU A 8 28.66 22.64 -37.48
C LEU A 8 28.48 22.31 -35.98
N PHE A 9 27.80 23.19 -35.26
CA PHE A 9 27.38 22.97 -33.87
C PHE A 9 26.10 22.12 -33.89
N ALA A 10 26.22 20.80 -33.65
CA ALA A 10 25.08 19.91 -33.49
C ALA A 10 24.44 20.19 -32.12
N PHE A 11 23.27 20.84 -32.12
CA PHE A 11 22.42 21.01 -30.93
C PHE A 11 21.75 19.67 -30.61
N VAL A 12 22.29 18.95 -29.63
CA VAL A 12 21.63 17.80 -29.04
C VAL A 12 20.54 18.31 -28.10
N LEU A 13 19.29 18.35 -28.59
CA LEU A 13 18.11 18.59 -27.79
C LEU A 13 17.91 17.38 -26.85
N ALA A 14 18.41 17.48 -25.62
CA ALA A 14 18.07 16.57 -24.54
C ALA A 14 16.60 16.78 -24.21
N THR A 15 15.72 15.90 -24.68
CA THR A 15 14.33 15.80 -24.23
C THR A 15 14.33 15.35 -22.78
N ALA A 16 14.31 16.31 -21.85
CA ALA A 16 14.04 16.03 -20.45
C ALA A 16 12.60 15.50 -20.34
N GLY A 17 12.46 14.17 -20.37
CA GLY A 17 11.20 13.52 -20.09
C GLY A 17 10.76 13.91 -18.67
N THR A 18 9.66 14.63 -18.54
CA THR A 18 9.02 14.91 -17.26
C THR A 18 8.57 13.59 -16.67
N ALA A 19 9.33 13.07 -15.70
CA ALA A 19 8.89 11.94 -14.89
C ALA A 19 7.65 12.38 -14.13
N SER A 20 6.46 12.00 -14.60
CA SER A 20 5.21 12.21 -13.88
C SER A 20 5.26 11.42 -12.58
N ALA A 21 5.04 12.09 -11.44
CA ALA A 21 4.96 11.41 -10.15
C ALA A 21 3.82 10.39 -10.18
N GLN A 22 4.13 9.13 -9.87
CA GLN A 22 3.12 8.07 -9.83
C GLN A 22 2.07 8.38 -8.76
N THR A 23 0.80 8.16 -9.10
CA THR A 23 -0.30 8.27 -8.12
C THR A 23 -0.27 7.11 -7.15
N VAL A 24 -0.89 7.30 -5.98
CA VAL A 24 -1.08 6.21 -4.98
C VAL A 24 -1.68 4.97 -5.64
N ARG A 25 -2.71 5.17 -6.48
CA ARG A 25 -3.36 4.10 -7.23
C ARG A 25 -2.40 3.33 -8.13
N GLN A 26 -1.56 4.03 -8.90
CA GLN A 26 -0.59 3.39 -9.81
C GLN A 26 0.42 2.55 -9.04
N VAL A 27 1.01 3.09 -7.96
CA VAL A 27 1.99 2.35 -7.16
C VAL A 27 1.37 1.08 -6.56
N LEU A 28 0.13 1.16 -6.05
CA LEU A 28 -0.56 0.00 -5.48
C LEU A 28 -1.00 -1.01 -6.55
N GLN A 29 -1.37 -0.54 -7.73
CA GLN A 29 -1.69 -1.39 -8.87
C GLN A 29 -0.46 -2.17 -9.34
N ASP A 30 0.69 -1.51 -9.50
CA ASP A 30 1.96 -2.13 -9.92
C ASP A 30 2.49 -3.11 -8.86
N PHE A 31 2.21 -2.84 -7.58
CA PHE A 31 2.50 -3.77 -6.49
C PHE A 31 1.50 -4.95 -6.45
N GLY A 32 0.37 -4.85 -7.16
CA GLY A 32 -0.68 -5.86 -7.22
C GLY A 32 -1.54 -5.92 -5.95
N LEU A 33 -1.69 -4.78 -5.23
CA LEU A 33 -2.45 -4.73 -3.99
C LEU A 33 -3.93 -4.36 -4.18
N LEU A 34 -4.30 -3.72 -5.31
CA LEU A 34 -5.71 -3.41 -5.56
C LEU A 34 -6.56 -4.68 -5.64
N GLY A 35 -7.82 -4.59 -5.18
CA GLY A 35 -8.78 -5.69 -5.16
C GLY A 35 -9.13 -6.16 -3.76
N THR A 36 -9.71 -7.36 -3.67
CA THR A 36 -10.25 -7.96 -2.45
C THR A 36 -9.29 -8.98 -1.87
N TRP A 37 -9.12 -8.93 -0.56
CA TRP A 37 -8.20 -9.76 0.21
C TRP A 37 -8.90 -10.31 1.45
N GLN A 38 -8.62 -11.58 1.78
CA GLN A 38 -9.18 -12.26 2.94
C GLN A 38 -8.26 -13.39 3.39
N THR A 39 -8.32 -13.79 4.65
CA THR A 39 -7.55 -14.96 5.13
C THR A 39 -8.04 -16.23 4.44
N ASP A 40 -9.36 -16.40 4.36
CA ASP A 40 -10.03 -17.47 3.63
C ASP A 40 -11.14 -16.86 2.74
N CYS A 41 -10.91 -16.89 1.43
CA CYS A 41 -11.85 -16.32 0.45
C CYS A 41 -13.14 -17.14 0.29
N GLY A 42 -13.14 -18.39 0.71
CA GLY A 42 -14.32 -19.28 0.65
C GLY A 42 -15.33 -19.04 1.76
N LEU A 43 -14.93 -18.28 2.80
CA LEU A 43 -15.78 -17.99 3.94
C LEU A 43 -16.27 -16.52 3.94
N PRO A 44 -17.44 -16.24 4.55
CA PRO A 44 -17.89 -14.87 4.72
C PRO A 44 -16.93 -14.08 5.64
N PRO A 45 -16.93 -12.73 5.55
CA PRO A 45 -16.18 -11.88 6.49
C PRO A 45 -16.63 -12.15 7.93
N ALA A 46 -15.65 -12.22 8.84
CA ALA A 46 -15.84 -12.41 10.27
C ALA A 46 -14.69 -11.74 11.04
N SER A 47 -14.80 -11.64 12.36
CA SER A 47 -13.77 -11.04 13.22
C SER A 47 -12.41 -11.73 13.18
N ASN A 48 -12.35 -12.98 12.77
CA ASN A 48 -11.13 -13.76 12.53
C ASN A 48 -10.81 -13.94 11.02
N ASN A 49 -11.66 -13.42 10.14
CA ASN A 49 -11.57 -13.54 8.69
C ASN A 49 -11.95 -12.22 8.02
N PHE A 50 -11.28 -11.11 8.38
CA PHE A 50 -11.55 -9.79 7.81
C PHE A 50 -11.42 -9.81 6.29
N ARG A 51 -12.44 -9.24 5.62
CA ARG A 51 -12.33 -8.89 4.21
C ARG A 51 -11.76 -7.48 4.11
N THR A 52 -10.66 -7.33 3.39
CA THR A 52 -10.03 -6.04 3.09
C THR A 52 -10.18 -5.75 1.60
N ILE A 53 -10.69 -4.57 1.27
CA ILE A 53 -10.79 -4.11 -0.12
C ILE A 53 -9.94 -2.86 -0.30
N TYR A 54 -9.04 -2.89 -1.30
CA TYR A 54 -8.29 -1.72 -1.77
C TYR A 54 -8.90 -1.26 -3.09
N ALA A 55 -9.66 -0.19 -3.05
CA ALA A 55 -10.37 0.36 -4.21
C ALA A 55 -9.75 1.67 -4.67
N GLY A 56 -9.35 1.75 -5.95
CA GLY A 56 -8.88 2.99 -6.56
C GLY A 56 -10.01 4.00 -6.69
N MET A 57 -9.71 5.27 -6.37
CA MET A 57 -10.63 6.39 -6.49
C MET A 57 -10.32 7.21 -7.77
N PRO A 58 -11.29 7.97 -8.31
CA PRO A 58 -11.10 8.78 -9.51
C PRO A 58 -9.97 9.82 -9.40
N ASN A 59 -9.73 10.34 -8.19
CA ASN A 59 -8.68 11.33 -7.90
C ASN A 59 -7.28 10.72 -7.76
N GLY A 60 -7.10 9.41 -8.03
CA GLY A 60 -5.83 8.70 -7.92
C GLY A 60 -5.46 8.24 -6.51
N GLU A 61 -6.29 8.51 -5.52
CA GLU A 61 -6.19 7.94 -4.18
C GLU A 61 -6.71 6.49 -4.15
N VAL A 62 -6.49 5.80 -3.03
CA VAL A 62 -7.02 4.47 -2.77
C VAL A 62 -7.72 4.46 -1.43
N LYS A 63 -8.94 3.93 -1.40
CA LYS A 63 -9.68 3.63 -0.19
C LYS A 63 -9.44 2.18 0.21
N ARG A 64 -9.12 1.97 1.47
CA ARG A 64 -9.02 0.67 2.12
C ARG A 64 -10.18 0.49 3.07
N THR A 65 -11.01 -0.52 2.81
CA THR A 65 -12.20 -0.83 3.63
C THR A 65 -12.06 -2.21 4.25
N TYR A 66 -12.36 -2.32 5.54
CA TYR A 66 -12.42 -3.57 6.27
C TYR A 66 -13.87 -3.95 6.59
N TYR A 67 -14.17 -5.24 6.40
CA TYR A 67 -15.45 -5.85 6.79
C TYR A 67 -15.18 -6.94 7.83
N ASP A 68 -15.87 -6.89 8.97
CA ASP A 68 -15.85 -7.89 10.05
C ASP A 68 -17.08 -8.80 10.05
N ALA A 69 -18.03 -8.53 9.18
CA ALA A 69 -19.20 -9.35 8.90
C ALA A 69 -19.73 -9.02 7.49
N PRO A 70 -20.61 -9.85 6.89
CA PRO A 70 -21.23 -9.56 5.61
C PRO A 70 -21.94 -8.20 5.62
N GLY A 71 -21.54 -7.29 4.72
CA GLY A 71 -22.10 -5.95 4.59
C GLY A 71 -21.78 -4.96 5.72
N LYS A 72 -21.05 -5.38 6.77
CA LYS A 72 -20.71 -4.51 7.91
C LYS A 72 -19.30 -3.99 7.79
N ILE A 73 -19.15 -2.69 7.56
CA ILE A 73 -17.86 -2.00 7.55
C ILE A 73 -17.37 -1.85 8.99
N TYR A 74 -16.20 -2.41 9.27
CA TYR A 74 -15.47 -2.23 10.54
C TYR A 74 -14.70 -0.91 10.56
N SER A 75 -13.98 -0.61 9.46
CA SER A 75 -13.21 0.63 9.32
C SER A 75 -12.90 0.95 7.87
N GLU A 76 -12.71 2.25 7.60
CA GLU A 76 -12.27 2.76 6.30
C GLU A 76 -11.09 3.72 6.48
N PHE A 77 -10.16 3.68 5.53
CA PHE A 77 -8.98 4.54 5.49
C PHE A 77 -8.73 5.03 4.06
N ILE A 78 -8.28 6.28 3.93
CA ILE A 78 -7.74 6.78 2.67
C ILE A 78 -6.22 6.69 2.75
N LEU A 79 -5.62 6.04 1.75
CA LEU A 79 -4.17 5.95 1.63
C LEU A 79 -3.64 7.24 1.02
N LYS A 80 -2.73 7.94 1.73
CA LYS A 80 -2.26 9.27 1.36
C LYS A 80 -0.93 9.27 0.62
N ARG A 81 0.02 8.51 1.10
CA ARG A 81 1.35 8.35 0.51
C ARG A 81 1.69 6.89 0.45
N VAL A 82 2.31 6.51 -0.65
CA VAL A 82 2.72 5.13 -0.89
C VAL A 82 4.11 5.12 -1.48
N SER A 83 4.98 4.26 -0.94
CA SER A 83 6.32 4.06 -1.45
C SER A 83 6.66 2.57 -1.46
N ARG A 84 7.19 2.09 -2.58
CA ARG A 84 7.77 0.76 -2.62
C ARG A 84 9.15 0.82 -1.98
N ILE A 85 9.34 0.13 -0.84
CA ILE A 85 10.59 0.16 -0.04
C ILE A 85 11.47 -1.07 -0.29
N ALA A 86 10.90 -2.16 -0.82
CA ALA A 86 11.60 -3.34 -1.31
C ALA A 86 10.82 -4.00 -2.45
N ALA A 87 11.36 -5.04 -3.06
CA ALA A 87 10.67 -5.78 -4.12
C ALA A 87 9.34 -6.37 -3.66
N ASP A 88 9.28 -6.79 -2.40
CA ASP A 88 8.15 -7.43 -1.74
C ASP A 88 7.51 -6.57 -0.63
N GLN A 89 7.94 -5.30 -0.46
CA GLN A 89 7.45 -4.43 0.60
C GLN A 89 6.98 -3.06 0.10
N ILE A 90 5.90 -2.60 0.68
CA ILE A 90 5.31 -1.29 0.43
C ILE A 90 5.01 -0.60 1.76
N LEU A 91 5.40 0.67 1.86
CA LEU A 91 5.03 1.56 2.95
C LEU A 91 3.90 2.47 2.46
N TYR A 92 2.86 2.64 3.25
CA TYR A 92 1.86 3.67 3.01
C TYR A 92 1.45 4.37 4.30
N GLU A 93 1.02 5.62 4.14
CA GLU A 93 0.36 6.41 5.16
C GLU A 93 -1.16 6.27 5.00
N GLN A 94 -1.87 5.98 6.09
CA GLN A 94 -3.33 5.97 6.12
C GLN A 94 -3.84 6.91 7.21
N ALA A 95 -4.82 7.74 6.86
CA ALA A 95 -5.52 8.56 7.84
C ALA A 95 -6.63 7.71 8.47
N GLY A 96 -6.55 7.49 9.78
CA GLY A 96 -7.62 6.96 10.63
C GLY A 96 -8.42 8.08 11.26
N ASN A 97 -9.38 7.73 12.14
CA ASN A 97 -10.26 8.71 12.78
C ASN A 97 -9.50 9.70 13.67
N ASP A 98 -8.42 9.25 14.33
CA ASP A 98 -7.73 10.04 15.37
C ASP A 98 -6.25 10.25 15.11
N ASP A 99 -5.61 9.51 14.18
CA ASP A 99 -4.18 9.63 13.93
C ASP A 99 -3.77 9.11 12.55
N LEU A 100 -2.64 9.64 12.05
CA LEU A 100 -1.99 9.12 10.86
C LEU A 100 -1.18 7.87 11.23
N GLN A 101 -1.39 6.80 10.49
CA GLN A 101 -0.67 5.55 10.66
C GLN A 101 0.28 5.31 9.49
N PHE A 102 1.44 4.74 9.80
CA PHE A 102 2.44 4.27 8.85
C PHE A 102 2.42 2.74 8.84
N VAL A 103 2.09 2.17 7.71
CA VAL A 103 1.90 0.73 7.56
C VAL A 103 2.86 0.18 6.52
N VAL A 104 3.63 -0.83 6.90
CA VAL A 104 4.41 -1.63 5.96
C VAL A 104 3.70 -2.96 5.74
N LEU A 105 3.41 -3.27 4.49
CA LEU A 105 2.99 -4.61 4.08
C LEU A 105 4.17 -5.37 3.49
N THR A 106 4.23 -6.66 3.76
CA THR A 106 5.08 -7.59 3.02
C THR A 106 4.22 -8.55 2.21
N LYS A 107 4.64 -8.87 0.99
CA LYS A 107 3.88 -9.67 0.02
C LYS A 107 4.72 -10.84 -0.47
N ILE A 108 4.12 -12.02 -0.52
CA ILE A 108 4.73 -13.23 -1.10
C ILE A 108 3.70 -13.85 -2.06
N GLY A 109 3.99 -13.80 -3.36
CA GLY A 109 3.06 -14.27 -4.39
C GLY A 109 1.72 -13.51 -4.33
N ASN A 110 0.62 -14.24 -4.15
CA ASN A 110 -0.73 -13.70 -4.03
C ASN A 110 -1.18 -13.46 -2.57
N ARG A 111 -0.25 -13.40 -1.62
CA ARG A 111 -0.54 -13.20 -0.19
C ARG A 111 0.22 -11.99 0.33
N TYR A 112 -0.40 -11.24 1.26
CA TYR A 112 0.28 -10.20 2.03
C TYR A 112 -0.08 -10.29 3.51
N ARG A 113 0.75 -9.66 4.34
CA ARG A 113 0.44 -9.37 5.75
C ARG A 113 0.98 -8.02 6.16
N VAL A 114 0.48 -7.48 7.27
CA VAL A 114 1.08 -6.30 7.90
C VAL A 114 2.40 -6.72 8.53
N PHE A 115 3.49 -6.07 8.12
CA PHE A 115 4.82 -6.29 8.68
C PHE A 115 5.12 -5.31 9.82
N SER A 116 4.75 -4.04 9.64
CA SER A 116 4.78 -3.04 10.72
C SER A 116 3.59 -2.09 10.64
N ASN A 117 3.15 -1.58 11.78
CA ASN A 117 2.16 -0.51 11.88
C ASN A 117 2.44 0.33 13.12
N HIS A 118 2.60 1.63 12.94
CA HIS A 118 2.75 2.58 14.03
C HIS A 118 2.02 3.88 13.70
N SER A 119 1.59 4.60 14.74
CA SER A 119 0.98 5.91 14.59
C SER A 119 2.05 7.01 14.51
N ARG A 120 1.65 8.20 14.06
CA ARG A 120 2.49 9.41 14.10
C ARG A 120 2.93 9.76 15.52
N ALA A 121 2.07 9.50 16.51
CA ALA A 121 2.36 9.71 17.93
C ALA A 121 3.37 8.68 18.50
N GLY A 122 3.87 7.74 17.68
CA GLY A 122 4.85 6.74 18.09
C GLY A 122 4.25 5.48 18.73
N LYS A 123 2.92 5.35 18.78
CA LYS A 123 2.29 4.10 19.24
C LYS A 123 2.51 2.99 18.23
N VAL A 124 3.11 1.87 18.65
CA VAL A 124 3.36 0.70 17.82
C VAL A 124 2.25 -0.31 18.00
N TYR A 125 1.65 -0.78 16.90
CA TYR A 125 0.59 -1.81 16.88
C TYR A 125 1.11 -3.16 16.38
N VAL A 126 2.01 -3.10 15.37
CA VAL A 126 2.62 -4.28 14.76
C VAL A 126 4.11 -4.02 14.56
N GLN A 127 4.94 -5.01 14.89
CA GLN A 127 6.37 -5.02 14.66
C GLN A 127 6.82 -6.39 14.17
N GLU A 128 7.58 -6.43 13.07
CA GLU A 128 8.09 -7.66 12.45
C GLU A 128 7.01 -8.73 12.19
N GLY A 129 5.82 -8.26 11.79
CA GLY A 129 4.67 -9.12 11.51
C GLY A 129 3.97 -9.68 12.74
N LYS A 130 4.23 -9.14 13.93
CA LYS A 130 3.58 -9.55 15.20
C LYS A 130 2.86 -8.39 15.85
N TYR A 131 1.70 -8.67 16.43
CA TYR A 131 0.99 -7.71 17.26
C TYR A 131 1.77 -7.43 18.56
N VAL A 132 1.95 -6.14 18.89
CA VAL A 132 2.59 -5.72 20.14
C VAL A 132 1.59 -5.49 21.27
N LYS A 133 2.09 -5.15 22.46
CA LYS A 133 1.39 -5.13 23.75
C LYS A 133 0.02 -4.43 23.80
N ASP A 134 -0.21 -3.42 22.96
CA ASP A 134 -1.45 -2.63 23.01
C ASP A 134 -2.63 -3.22 22.22
N SER A 135 -2.49 -4.46 21.76
CA SER A 135 -3.56 -5.19 21.06
C SER A 135 -4.09 -6.32 21.95
N PRO A 136 -5.11 -6.08 22.81
CA PRO A 136 -5.64 -7.09 23.71
C PRO A 136 -6.06 -8.36 22.97
N GLY A 137 -5.65 -9.53 23.49
CA GLY A 137 -5.97 -10.84 22.92
C GLY A 137 -5.17 -11.25 21.69
N THR A 138 -4.35 -10.35 21.12
CA THR A 138 -3.51 -10.63 19.92
C THR A 138 -2.02 -10.46 20.18
N HIS A 139 -1.61 -9.94 21.34
CA HIS A 139 -0.20 -9.70 21.68
C HIS A 139 0.69 -10.92 21.40
N GLY A 140 1.79 -10.70 20.69
CA GLY A 140 2.76 -11.72 20.31
C GLY A 140 2.31 -12.67 19.20
N LYS A 141 1.03 -12.63 18.79
CA LYS A 141 0.55 -13.41 17.64
C LYS A 141 0.99 -12.79 16.33
N ASP A 142 1.24 -13.62 15.34
CA ASP A 142 1.51 -13.18 13.98
C ASP A 142 0.31 -12.45 13.38
N THR A 143 0.57 -11.41 12.58
CA THR A 143 -0.46 -10.83 11.73
C THR A 143 -0.90 -11.84 10.67
N PRO A 144 -2.21 -11.96 10.38
CA PRO A 144 -2.70 -12.96 9.45
C PRO A 144 -2.22 -12.67 8.03
N TRP A 145 -1.85 -13.73 7.31
CA TRP A 145 -1.70 -13.67 5.88
C TRP A 145 -3.07 -13.57 5.22
N GLN A 146 -3.22 -12.58 4.36
CA GLN A 146 -4.40 -12.44 3.52
C GLN A 146 -4.06 -12.88 2.11
N THR A 147 -4.96 -13.64 1.51
CA THR A 147 -4.87 -14.13 0.12
C THR A 147 -5.72 -13.22 -0.76
N LYS A 148 -5.26 -12.95 -1.98
CA LYS A 148 -6.06 -12.23 -2.97
C LYS A 148 -7.24 -13.10 -3.38
N CYS A 149 -8.44 -12.59 -3.12
CA CYS A 149 -9.67 -13.18 -3.61
C CYS A 149 -9.93 -12.71 -5.05
N HIS A 150 -10.82 -13.38 -5.75
CA HIS A 150 -11.21 -12.95 -7.10
C HIS A 150 -11.84 -11.55 -7.05
N ASP A 151 -11.54 -10.76 -8.05
CA ASP A 151 -12.10 -9.43 -8.29
C ASP A 151 -13.56 -9.54 -8.69
#